data_ec7ad95dad114274222aa63ac8c58955
#
_entry.id   ec7ad95dad114274222aa63ac8c58955
#
_cell.length_a   1.000
_cell.length_b   1.000
_cell.length_c   1.000
_cell.angle_alpha   90.00
_cell.angle_beta   90.00
_cell.angle_gamma   90.00
#
_symmetry.space_group_name_H-M   'P 1'
#
loop_
_entity.id
_entity.type
_entity.pdbx_description
1 polymer ?
#
loop_
_entity_poly.entity_id
_entity_poly.type
_entity_poly.pdbx_seq_one_letter_code
_entity_poly.pdbx_strand_id
1 'polypeptide(L)'
;VIITFLLVVLFNFNASISMGVVTVGMYFVLRFSNRYVNLKEIILGAGDYKMFMNVLCILYFIQILTVTNVLNEIVVAFQSSPLPVPVIIACVSLIIGILTGMSQGHVAIVMPIVAAMQTGSLNLAGVAMAFGVAGQMLTPTHMCLVVTIDYFKSNFFQSLKPIAIIEVIILTIFSVYTYFTW
;
A
#
# COMPACT_ATOMS: atom_id res chain seq x y z
N VAL A 1 15.72 5.17 1.61
CA VAL A 1 14.98 3.92 1.39
C VAL A 1 15.93 2.73 1.50
N ILE A 2 17.00 2.61 0.69
CA ILE A 2 17.93 1.46 0.71
C ILE A 2 18.56 1.25 2.09
N ILE A 3 19.06 2.32 2.71
CA ILE A 3 19.67 2.25 4.05
C ILE A 3 18.64 1.82 5.11
N THR A 4 17.43 2.33 5.04
CA THR A 4 16.33 1.91 5.94
C THR A 4 16.03 0.43 5.79
N PHE A 5 15.92 -0.04 4.53
CA PHE A 5 15.71 -1.45 4.23
C PHE A 5 16.83 -2.34 4.78
N LEU A 6 18.11 -1.95 4.57
CA LEU A 6 19.26 -2.67 5.11
C LEU A 6 19.27 -2.74 6.64
N LEU A 7 18.92 -1.63 7.32
CA LEU A 7 18.84 -1.60 8.78
C LEU A 7 17.74 -2.53 9.32
N VAL A 8 16.59 -2.60 8.66
CA VAL A 8 15.50 -3.49 9.09
C VAL A 8 15.85 -4.96 8.82
N VAL A 9 16.37 -5.28 7.62
CA VAL A 9 16.58 -6.68 7.20
C VAL A 9 17.85 -7.28 7.81
N LEU A 10 18.98 -6.53 7.85
CA LEU A 10 20.25 -7.05 8.34
C LEU A 10 20.39 -6.95 9.86
N PHE A 11 19.86 -5.90 10.47
CA PHE A 11 20.04 -5.64 11.90
C PHE A 11 18.78 -5.92 12.73
N ASN A 12 17.68 -6.37 12.10
CA ASN A 12 16.38 -6.63 12.78
C ASN A 12 15.87 -5.42 13.59
N PHE A 13 16.26 -4.20 13.22
CA PHE A 13 15.76 -3.01 13.88
C PHE A 13 14.29 -2.78 13.55
N ASN A 14 13.54 -2.28 14.50
CA ASN A 14 12.17 -1.83 14.27
C ASN A 14 12.14 -0.76 13.15
N ALA A 15 11.23 -0.93 12.18
CA ALA A 15 11.11 -0.06 11.01
C ALA A 15 11.01 1.43 11.39
N SER A 16 10.26 1.76 12.45
CA SER A 16 10.10 3.12 12.94
C SER A 16 11.41 3.72 13.45
N ILE A 17 12.21 2.94 14.18
CA ILE A 17 13.52 3.36 14.69
C ILE A 17 14.49 3.55 13.51
N SER A 18 14.51 2.62 12.55
CA SER A 18 15.35 2.70 11.35
C SER A 18 15.04 3.95 10.53
N MET A 19 13.75 4.27 10.34
CA MET A 19 13.34 5.51 9.67
C MET A 19 13.79 6.76 10.43
N GLY A 20 13.64 6.79 11.76
CA GLY A 20 14.10 7.87 12.60
C GLY A 20 15.62 8.12 12.48
N VAL A 21 16.42 7.05 12.58
CA VAL A 21 17.88 7.13 12.46
C VAL A 21 18.31 7.64 11.08
N VAL A 22 17.69 7.13 10.02
CA VAL A 22 17.97 7.59 8.65
C VAL A 22 17.58 9.04 8.42
N THR A 23 16.45 9.49 8.97
CA THR A 23 16.00 10.88 8.87
C THR A 23 16.96 11.83 9.57
N VAL A 24 17.39 11.50 10.79
CA VAL A 24 18.38 12.27 11.53
C VAL A 24 19.74 12.27 10.82
N GLY A 25 20.20 11.12 10.34
CA GLY A 25 21.43 10.99 9.58
C GLY A 25 21.40 11.84 8.29
N MET A 26 20.30 11.83 7.57
CA MET A 26 20.11 12.64 6.35
C MET A 26 20.14 14.14 6.66
N TYR A 27 19.53 14.56 7.78
CA TYR A 27 19.63 15.96 8.22
C TYR A 27 21.06 16.40 8.44
N PHE A 28 21.90 15.58 9.11
CA PHE A 28 23.32 15.89 9.32
C PHE A 28 24.09 15.94 8.00
N VAL A 29 23.87 14.97 7.09
CA VAL A 29 24.53 14.94 5.78
C VAL A 29 24.21 16.20 4.98
N LEU A 30 22.93 16.62 4.94
CA LEU A 30 22.52 17.83 4.22
C LEU A 30 23.12 19.09 4.83
N ARG A 31 23.23 19.16 6.15
CA ARG A 31 23.85 20.30 6.84
C ARG A 31 25.36 20.37 6.56
N PHE A 32 26.07 19.25 6.56
CA PHE A 32 27.49 19.20 6.20
C PHE A 32 27.75 19.51 4.72
N SER A 33 26.78 19.19 3.84
CA SER A 33 26.84 19.50 2.40
C SER A 33 26.49 20.94 2.07
N ASN A 34 26.41 21.83 3.07
CA ASN A 34 26.08 23.26 2.92
C ASN A 34 24.72 23.52 2.22
N ARG A 35 23.82 22.57 2.22
CA ARG A 35 22.45 22.76 1.75
C ARG A 35 21.60 23.30 2.90
N TYR A 36 20.92 24.41 2.63
CA TYR A 36 20.05 25.03 3.61
C TYR A 36 18.83 24.13 3.87
N VAL A 37 18.75 23.58 5.08
CA VAL A 37 17.62 22.78 5.53
C VAL A 37 16.98 23.52 6.71
N ASN A 38 15.77 23.97 6.51
CA ASN A 38 15.04 24.67 7.55
C ASN A 38 14.38 23.65 8.51
N LEU A 39 14.96 23.48 9.68
CA LEU A 39 14.44 22.55 10.70
C LEU A 39 12.99 22.85 11.07
N LYS A 40 12.59 24.13 11.05
CA LYS A 40 11.24 24.56 11.36
C LYS A 40 10.22 24.05 10.32
N GLU A 41 10.58 24.04 9.05
CA GLU A 41 9.73 23.51 7.98
C GLU A 41 9.59 21.98 8.07
N ILE A 42 10.67 21.28 8.45
CA ILE A 42 10.63 19.82 8.67
C ILE A 42 9.70 19.48 9.83
N ILE A 43 9.81 20.20 10.96
CA ILE A 43 8.96 19.95 12.14
C ILE A 43 7.50 20.31 11.85
N LEU A 44 7.25 21.42 11.15
CA LEU A 44 5.89 21.81 10.74
C LEU A 44 5.29 20.80 9.74
N GLY A 45 6.08 20.29 8.80
CA GLY A 45 5.64 19.26 7.86
C GLY A 45 5.39 17.91 8.53
N ALA A 46 6.18 17.55 9.53
CA ALA A 46 5.95 16.34 10.33
C ALA A 46 4.70 16.43 11.23
N GLY A 47 4.31 17.66 11.61
CA GLY A 47 3.12 17.93 12.42
C GLY A 47 1.83 18.16 11.61
N ASP A 48 1.77 17.72 10.35
CA ASP A 48 0.56 17.85 9.51
C ASP A 48 -0.61 17.07 10.14
N TYR A 49 -1.52 17.83 10.76
CA TYR A 49 -2.68 17.26 11.44
C TYR A 49 -3.59 16.45 10.51
N LYS A 50 -3.60 16.76 9.20
CA LYS A 50 -4.41 16.02 8.21
C LYS A 50 -3.93 14.58 8.08
N MET A 51 -2.61 14.38 8.05
CA MET A 51 -2.02 13.06 7.99
C MET A 51 -2.32 12.27 9.28
N PHE A 52 -2.22 12.93 10.44
CA PHE A 52 -2.54 12.31 11.73
C PHE A 52 -4.02 11.93 11.82
N MET A 53 -4.93 12.83 11.43
CA MET A 53 -6.37 12.55 11.38
C MET A 53 -6.72 11.42 10.43
N ASN A 54 -6.04 11.34 9.28
CA ASN A 54 -6.23 10.25 8.34
C ASN A 54 -5.87 8.88 8.97
N VAL A 55 -4.73 8.80 9.64
CA VAL A 55 -4.33 7.58 10.36
C VAL A 55 -5.33 7.22 11.46
N LEU A 56 -5.80 8.20 12.25
CA LEU A 56 -6.81 7.96 13.28
C LEU A 56 -8.13 7.45 12.69
N CYS A 57 -8.59 8.03 11.58
CA CYS A 57 -9.79 7.57 10.89
C CYS A 57 -9.66 6.12 10.41
N ILE A 58 -8.48 5.74 9.89
CA ILE A 58 -8.19 4.37 9.46
C ILE A 58 -8.23 3.41 10.66
N LEU A 59 -7.57 3.75 11.75
CA LEU A 59 -7.57 2.92 12.96
C LEU A 59 -8.98 2.76 13.55
N TYR A 60 -9.74 3.84 13.57
CA TYR A 60 -11.13 3.82 14.03
C TYR A 60 -12.02 2.95 13.12
N PHE A 61 -11.84 3.04 11.81
CA PHE A 61 -12.54 2.20 10.83
C PHE A 61 -12.24 0.71 11.05
N ILE A 62 -10.97 0.34 11.22
CA ILE A 62 -10.57 -1.05 11.53
C ILE A 62 -11.21 -1.52 12.83
N GLN A 63 -11.22 -0.65 13.85
CA GLN A 63 -11.84 -0.98 15.14
C GLN A 63 -13.35 -1.22 15.01
N ILE A 64 -14.06 -0.41 14.23
CA ILE A 64 -15.49 -0.61 13.96
C ILE A 64 -15.70 -1.97 13.27
N LEU A 65 -14.96 -2.28 12.22
CA LEU A 65 -15.08 -3.55 11.50
C LEU A 65 -14.88 -4.77 12.44
N THR A 66 -13.94 -4.63 13.38
CA THR A 66 -13.64 -5.69 14.34
C THR A 66 -14.76 -5.84 15.39
N VAL A 67 -15.22 -4.73 15.98
CA VAL A 67 -16.26 -4.75 17.03
C VAL A 67 -17.63 -5.16 16.48
N THR A 68 -17.94 -4.75 15.27
CA THR A 68 -19.22 -5.12 14.61
C THR A 68 -19.24 -6.54 14.05
N ASN A 69 -18.13 -7.27 14.15
CA ASN A 69 -17.99 -8.65 13.64
C ASN A 69 -18.19 -8.80 12.12
N VAL A 70 -18.26 -7.70 11.38
CA VAL A 70 -18.46 -7.68 9.92
C VAL A 70 -17.32 -8.43 9.20
N LEU A 71 -16.10 -8.40 9.75
CA LEU A 71 -14.98 -9.15 9.18
C LEU A 71 -15.27 -10.65 9.12
N ASN A 72 -15.86 -11.22 10.17
CA ASN A 72 -16.20 -12.64 10.19
C ASN A 72 -17.34 -12.96 9.20
N GLU A 73 -18.32 -12.09 9.05
CA GLU A 73 -19.38 -12.26 8.06
C GLU A 73 -18.83 -12.26 6.64
N ILE A 74 -17.90 -11.36 6.33
CA ILE A 74 -17.18 -11.31 5.05
C ILE A 74 -16.40 -12.60 4.84
N VAL A 75 -15.68 -13.08 5.85
CA VAL A 75 -14.90 -14.34 5.78
C VAL A 75 -15.81 -15.54 5.49
N VAL A 76 -16.93 -15.66 6.20
CA VAL A 76 -17.90 -16.73 5.99
C VAL A 76 -18.51 -16.65 4.58
N ALA A 77 -18.87 -15.46 4.12
CA ALA A 77 -19.38 -15.26 2.76
C ALA A 77 -18.35 -15.67 1.70
N PHE A 78 -17.06 -15.38 1.90
CA PHE A 78 -16.00 -15.78 0.98
C PHE A 78 -15.73 -17.27 1.01
N GLN A 79 -15.76 -17.91 2.19
CA GLN A 79 -15.58 -19.36 2.33
C GLN A 79 -16.75 -20.16 1.76
N SER A 80 -17.95 -19.59 1.74
CA SER A 80 -19.14 -20.21 1.11
C SER A 80 -19.16 -20.07 -0.43
N SER A 81 -18.25 -19.24 -1.00
CA SER A 81 -18.14 -19.07 -2.43
C SER A 81 -17.49 -20.30 -3.10
N PRO A 82 -17.90 -20.70 -4.30
CA PRO A 82 -17.27 -21.77 -5.06
C PRO A 82 -15.87 -21.42 -5.59
N LEU A 83 -15.43 -20.16 -5.43
CA LEU A 83 -14.13 -19.69 -5.93
C LEU A 83 -13.02 -19.90 -4.88
N PRO A 84 -11.79 -20.21 -5.34
CA PRO A 84 -10.64 -20.29 -4.45
C PRO A 84 -10.40 -18.96 -3.74
N VAL A 85 -10.07 -19.03 -2.45
CA VAL A 85 -9.81 -17.84 -1.60
C VAL A 85 -8.82 -16.84 -2.21
N PRO A 86 -7.68 -17.26 -2.81
CA PRO A 86 -6.76 -16.32 -3.44
C PRO A 86 -7.37 -15.51 -4.58
N VAL A 87 -8.26 -16.12 -5.36
CA VAL A 87 -8.95 -15.44 -6.47
C VAL A 87 -9.92 -14.39 -5.94
N ILE A 88 -10.64 -14.70 -4.88
CA ILE A 88 -11.57 -13.75 -4.24
C ILE A 88 -10.77 -12.55 -3.71
N ILE A 89 -9.69 -12.80 -2.99
CA ILE A 89 -8.83 -11.73 -2.44
C ILE A 89 -8.20 -10.90 -3.56
N ALA A 90 -7.76 -11.53 -4.65
CA ALA A 90 -7.23 -10.83 -5.82
C ALA A 90 -8.26 -9.86 -6.41
N CYS A 91 -9.50 -10.33 -6.67
CA CYS A 91 -10.57 -9.51 -7.22
C CYS A 91 -10.97 -8.37 -6.27
N VAL A 92 -11.16 -8.66 -4.99
CA VAL A 92 -11.53 -7.66 -3.98
C VAL A 92 -10.44 -6.61 -3.83
N SER A 93 -9.17 -7.03 -3.78
CA SER A 93 -8.01 -6.14 -3.68
C SER A 93 -7.90 -5.23 -4.89
N LEU A 94 -8.08 -5.78 -6.09
CA LEU A 94 -8.06 -4.99 -7.33
C LEU A 94 -9.15 -3.90 -7.31
N ILE A 95 -10.39 -4.28 -6.98
CA ILE A 95 -11.53 -3.36 -6.93
C ILE A 95 -11.29 -2.27 -5.87
N ILE A 96 -10.87 -2.64 -4.67
CA ILE A 96 -10.59 -1.68 -3.58
C ILE A 96 -9.41 -0.80 -3.95
N GLY A 97 -8.38 -1.34 -4.61
CA GLY A 97 -7.26 -0.56 -5.14
C GLY A 97 -7.72 0.51 -6.13
N ILE A 98 -8.58 0.15 -7.09
CA ILE A 98 -9.18 1.10 -8.05
C ILE A 98 -10.00 2.17 -7.34
N LEU A 99 -10.84 1.79 -6.38
CA LEU A 99 -11.73 2.72 -5.68
C LEU A 99 -10.98 3.70 -4.78
N THR A 100 -9.96 3.23 -4.08
CA THR A 100 -9.21 4.06 -3.13
C THR A 100 -8.12 4.90 -3.81
N GLY A 101 -7.48 4.39 -4.85
CA GLY A 101 -6.36 5.04 -5.53
C GLY A 101 -5.11 5.26 -4.65
N MET A 102 -5.15 4.80 -3.40
CA MET A 102 -4.10 4.99 -2.39
C MET A 102 -3.81 3.69 -1.64
N SER A 103 -2.52 3.39 -1.45
CA SER A 103 -2.08 2.16 -0.76
C SER A 103 -2.59 2.06 0.68
N GLN A 104 -2.64 3.19 1.39
CA GLN A 104 -3.13 3.24 2.77
C GLN A 104 -4.59 2.82 2.89
N GLY A 105 -5.44 3.32 1.99
CA GLY A 105 -6.87 2.96 1.95
C GLY A 105 -7.08 1.48 1.63
N HIS A 106 -6.35 0.97 0.63
CA HIS A 106 -6.38 -0.45 0.27
C HIS A 106 -5.93 -1.33 1.44
N VAL A 107 -4.77 -1.06 2.04
CA VAL A 107 -4.23 -1.82 3.17
C VAL A 107 -5.18 -1.79 4.38
N ALA A 108 -5.76 -0.63 4.68
CA ALA A 108 -6.68 -0.47 5.80
C ALA A 108 -7.93 -1.35 5.70
N ILE A 109 -8.41 -1.60 4.48
CA ILE A 109 -9.62 -2.37 4.24
C ILE A 109 -9.30 -3.85 4.03
N VAL A 110 -8.31 -4.17 3.19
CA VAL A 110 -8.08 -5.55 2.74
C VAL A 110 -7.26 -6.35 3.74
N MET A 111 -6.25 -5.76 4.39
CA MET A 111 -5.39 -6.52 5.30
C MET A 111 -6.10 -7.08 6.53
N PRO A 112 -7.06 -6.39 7.18
CA PRO A 112 -7.89 -7.00 8.22
C PRO A 112 -8.70 -8.20 7.73
N ILE A 113 -9.21 -8.17 6.49
CA ILE A 113 -9.93 -9.29 5.89
C ILE A 113 -8.99 -10.47 5.68
N VAL A 114 -7.80 -10.23 5.09
CA VAL A 114 -6.77 -11.26 4.89
C VAL A 114 -6.33 -11.89 6.21
N ALA A 115 -6.12 -11.07 7.24
CA ALA A 115 -5.74 -11.53 8.58
C ALA A 115 -6.84 -12.40 9.23
N ALA A 116 -8.11 -12.05 9.03
CA ALA A 116 -9.24 -12.81 9.54
C ALA A 116 -9.45 -14.14 8.79
N MET A 117 -9.12 -14.21 7.50
CA MET A 117 -9.27 -15.42 6.70
C MET A 117 -8.19 -16.46 7.00
N GLN A 118 -6.93 -16.03 7.14
CA GLN A 118 -5.81 -16.95 7.33
C GLN A 118 -4.68 -16.23 8.06
N THR A 119 -4.68 -16.30 9.38
CA THR A 119 -3.66 -15.65 10.22
C THR A 119 -2.25 -16.14 9.85
N GLY A 120 -1.38 -15.22 9.45
CA GLY A 120 0.02 -15.49 9.16
C GLY A 120 0.32 -15.95 7.71
N SER A 121 -0.65 -16.00 6.82
CA SER A 121 -0.37 -16.31 5.40
C SER A 121 0.24 -15.11 4.67
N LEU A 122 1.56 -15.13 4.55
CA LEU A 122 2.30 -14.15 3.75
C LEU A 122 1.93 -14.21 2.27
N ASN A 123 1.60 -15.40 1.75
CA ASN A 123 1.23 -15.57 0.34
C ASN A 123 -0.08 -14.85 0.03
N LEU A 124 -1.10 -15.00 0.88
CA LEU A 124 -2.38 -14.32 0.68
C LEU A 124 -2.24 -12.80 0.80
N ALA A 125 -1.43 -12.32 1.74
CA ALA A 125 -1.08 -10.91 1.85
C ALA A 125 -0.33 -10.42 0.61
N GLY A 126 0.57 -11.23 0.04
CA GLY A 126 1.26 -10.95 -1.22
C GLY A 126 0.30 -10.79 -2.40
N VAL A 127 -0.67 -11.70 -2.54
CA VAL A 127 -1.73 -11.62 -3.56
C VAL A 127 -2.53 -10.33 -3.37
N ALA A 128 -2.98 -10.05 -2.16
CA ALA A 128 -3.73 -8.84 -1.85
C ALA A 128 -2.96 -7.57 -2.22
N MET A 129 -1.68 -7.50 -1.87
CA MET A 129 -0.83 -6.35 -2.19
C MET A 129 -0.59 -6.19 -3.69
N ALA A 130 -0.25 -7.27 -4.40
CA ALA A 130 0.02 -7.23 -5.83
C ALA A 130 -1.20 -6.73 -6.63
N PHE A 131 -2.36 -7.31 -6.39
CA PHE A 131 -3.60 -6.92 -7.07
C PHE A 131 -4.11 -5.54 -6.62
N GLY A 132 -3.94 -5.20 -5.35
CA GLY A 132 -4.32 -3.87 -4.83
C GLY A 132 -3.48 -2.75 -5.43
N VAL A 133 -2.16 -2.93 -5.56
CA VAL A 133 -1.26 -1.96 -6.19
C VAL A 133 -1.58 -1.83 -7.69
N ALA A 134 -1.81 -2.93 -8.39
CA ALA A 134 -2.23 -2.89 -9.78
C ALA A 134 -3.54 -2.11 -9.97
N GLY A 135 -4.52 -2.33 -9.09
CA GLY A 135 -5.76 -1.56 -9.09
C GLY A 135 -5.54 -0.06 -8.93
N GLN A 136 -4.67 0.35 -7.99
CA GLN A 136 -4.33 1.76 -7.78
C GLN A 136 -3.70 2.40 -9.01
N MET A 137 -2.82 1.70 -9.72
CA MET A 137 -2.15 2.24 -10.91
C MET A 137 -3.10 2.49 -12.07
N LEU A 138 -4.26 1.81 -12.08
CA LEU A 138 -5.27 1.93 -13.14
C LEU A 138 -6.31 3.02 -12.89
N THR A 139 -6.26 3.71 -11.75
CA THR A 139 -7.29 4.68 -11.38
C THR A 139 -6.86 6.13 -11.60
N PRO A 140 -7.80 7.02 -12.01
CA PRO A 140 -7.53 8.45 -12.10
C PRO A 140 -7.39 9.14 -10.72
N THR A 141 -7.69 8.44 -9.63
CA THR A 141 -7.51 8.96 -8.27
C THR A 141 -6.08 8.75 -7.74
N HIS A 142 -5.22 8.05 -8.49
CA HIS A 142 -3.84 7.84 -8.12
C HIS A 142 -3.01 9.12 -8.28
N MET A 143 -2.74 9.80 -7.18
CA MET A 143 -2.11 11.13 -7.16
C MET A 143 -0.79 11.20 -7.92
N CYS A 144 0.07 10.17 -7.81
CA CYS A 144 1.37 10.17 -8.51
C CYS A 144 1.19 10.16 -10.02
N LEU A 145 0.21 9.40 -10.53
CA LEU A 145 -0.09 9.35 -11.96
C LEU A 145 -0.66 10.69 -12.45
N VAL A 146 -1.60 11.26 -11.71
CA VAL A 146 -2.23 12.54 -12.04
C VAL A 146 -1.20 13.66 -12.11
N VAL A 147 -0.35 13.79 -11.09
CA VAL A 147 0.71 14.81 -11.05
C VAL A 147 1.71 14.63 -12.20
N THR A 148 2.07 13.38 -12.52
CA THR A 148 2.98 13.09 -13.64
C THR A 148 2.36 13.48 -14.98
N ILE A 149 1.10 13.14 -15.20
CA ILE A 149 0.35 13.47 -16.43
C ILE A 149 0.21 14.97 -16.58
N ASP A 150 -0.10 15.68 -15.50
CA ASP A 150 -0.23 17.13 -15.49
C ASP A 150 1.11 17.82 -15.78
N TYR A 151 2.18 17.35 -15.18
CA TYR A 151 3.54 17.87 -15.40
C TYR A 151 3.98 17.74 -16.87
N PHE A 152 3.77 16.57 -17.48
CA PHE A 152 4.12 16.29 -18.87
C PHE A 152 3.06 16.73 -19.88
N LYS A 153 1.93 17.27 -19.41
CA LYS A 153 0.77 17.67 -20.24
C LYS A 153 0.33 16.55 -21.19
N SER A 154 0.39 15.32 -20.73
CA SER A 154 0.03 14.14 -21.52
C SER A 154 -1.45 13.77 -21.34
N ASN A 155 -1.97 12.96 -22.27
CA ASN A 155 -3.35 12.48 -22.17
C ASN A 155 -3.43 11.29 -21.20
N PHE A 156 -4.38 11.34 -20.25
CA PHE A 156 -4.58 10.30 -19.24
C PHE A 156 -4.72 8.91 -19.85
N PHE A 157 -5.63 8.74 -20.80
CA PHE A 157 -5.89 7.42 -21.39
C PHE A 157 -4.72 6.88 -22.23
N GLN A 158 -3.96 7.75 -22.87
CA GLN A 158 -2.76 7.35 -23.60
C GLN A 158 -1.64 6.89 -22.67
N SER A 159 -1.49 7.55 -21.52
CA SER A 159 -0.53 7.18 -20.49
C SER A 159 -0.95 5.91 -19.74
N LEU A 160 -2.25 5.68 -19.59
CA LEU A 160 -2.79 4.51 -18.90
C LEU A 160 -2.59 3.21 -19.69
N LYS A 161 -2.66 3.26 -21.02
CA LYS A 161 -2.52 2.05 -21.87
C LYS A 161 -1.25 1.24 -21.59
N PRO A 162 -0.03 1.81 -21.65
CA PRO A 162 1.19 1.05 -21.39
C PRO A 162 1.24 0.55 -19.94
N ILE A 163 0.72 1.31 -18.97
CA ILE A 163 0.64 0.89 -17.58
C ILE A 163 -0.25 -0.34 -17.46
N ALA A 164 -1.45 -0.31 -18.04
CA ALA A 164 -2.38 -1.44 -18.01
C ALA A 164 -1.79 -2.70 -18.63
N ILE A 165 -1.07 -2.58 -19.76
CA ILE A 165 -0.41 -3.72 -20.42
C ILE A 165 0.66 -4.33 -19.51
N ILE A 166 1.51 -3.48 -18.90
CA ILE A 166 2.56 -3.93 -18.00
C ILE A 166 1.95 -4.59 -16.75
N GLU A 167 0.90 -4.01 -16.16
CA GLU A 167 0.21 -4.57 -15.01
C GLU A 167 -0.42 -5.93 -15.32
N VAL A 168 -1.06 -6.10 -16.45
CA VAL A 168 -1.61 -7.40 -16.88
C VAL A 168 -0.50 -8.45 -17.02
N ILE A 169 0.64 -8.08 -17.60
CA ILE A 169 1.79 -8.99 -17.73
C ILE A 169 2.33 -9.38 -16.35
N ILE A 170 2.55 -8.40 -15.47
CA ILE A 170 3.07 -8.63 -14.11
C ILE A 170 2.10 -9.50 -13.30
N LEU A 171 0.81 -9.18 -13.31
CA LEU A 171 -0.21 -9.95 -12.60
C LEU A 171 -0.34 -11.38 -13.14
N THR A 172 -0.19 -11.56 -14.45
CA THR A 172 -0.20 -12.89 -15.05
C THR A 172 1.00 -13.72 -14.59
N ILE A 173 2.21 -13.15 -14.66
CA ILE A 173 3.43 -13.82 -14.19
C ILE A 173 3.31 -14.14 -12.68
N PHE A 174 2.84 -13.19 -11.89
CA PHE A 174 2.66 -13.36 -10.45
C PHE A 174 1.61 -14.45 -10.14
N SER A 175 0.48 -14.48 -10.86
CA SER A 175 -0.56 -15.48 -10.67
C SER A 175 -0.06 -16.89 -11.03
N VAL A 176 0.70 -17.03 -12.13
CA VAL A 176 1.32 -18.29 -12.53
C VAL A 176 2.33 -18.74 -11.46
N TYR A 177 3.20 -17.83 -11.00
CA TYR A 177 4.15 -18.13 -9.92
C TYR A 177 3.43 -18.61 -8.65
N THR A 178 2.40 -17.90 -8.23
CA THR A 178 1.61 -18.24 -7.03
C THR A 178 0.92 -19.60 -7.17
N TYR A 179 0.41 -19.91 -8.37
CA TYR A 179 -0.23 -21.20 -8.64
C TYR A 179 0.74 -22.39 -8.49
N PHE A 180 2.00 -22.22 -8.88
CA PHE A 180 3.01 -23.29 -8.76
C PHE A 180 3.67 -23.39 -7.38
N THR A 181 3.63 -22.32 -6.59
CA THR A 181 4.28 -22.28 -5.26
C THR A 181 3.32 -22.49 -4.10
N TRP A 182 2.04 -22.51 -4.37
CA TRP A 182 0.95 -22.72 -3.42
C TRP A 182 0.32 -24.07 -3.61
#